data_39171be5f15bd5d3f698bcef96f01304
#
_entry.id   39171be5f15bd5d3f698bcef96f01304
#
_cell.length_a   1.000
_cell.length_b   1.000
_cell.length_c   1.000
_cell.angle_alpha   90.00
_cell.angle_beta   90.00
_cell.angle_gamma   90.00
#
_symmetry.space_group_name_H-M   'P 1'
#
loop_
_entity.id
_entity.type
_entity.pdbx_description
1 polymer ?
#
loop_
_entity_poly.entity_id
_entity_poly.type
_entity_poly.pdbx_seq_one_letter_code
_entity_poly.pdbx_strand_id
1 'polypeptide(L)'
;MTKIAMFTGSFDPITNGHVDIIARASKLFDELYIGLFYNKNKQGFWDVATRKRILEEVVADLPNVKVITAHDSLAVDVAKDLGVTYLVRGLRNATDFDYEANMDYFNKGLAPELETVYLIAGHEVTPVSSSRVRELIYFEGDISSYVPQAVVKEVEAKRGKQDKI
;
A
#
# COMPACT_ATOMS: atom_id res chain seq x y z
N MET A 1 -18.41 -18.55 4.70
CA MET A 1 -16.98 -18.69 4.43
C MET A 1 -16.32 -17.32 4.64
N THR A 2 -15.28 -17.28 5.43
CA THR A 2 -14.54 -16.04 5.73
C THR A 2 -13.83 -15.52 4.46
N LYS A 3 -14.06 -14.28 4.11
CA LYS A 3 -13.42 -13.62 2.98
C LYS A 3 -12.18 -12.88 3.46
N ILE A 4 -11.02 -13.44 3.18
CA ILE A 4 -9.72 -12.88 3.58
C ILE A 4 -9.05 -12.29 2.35
N ALA A 5 -8.70 -11.02 2.42
CA ALA A 5 -8.06 -10.29 1.33
C ALA A 5 -6.68 -9.76 1.72
N MET A 6 -5.87 -9.46 0.71
CA MET A 6 -4.58 -8.79 0.89
C MET A 6 -4.42 -7.67 -0.14
N PHE A 7 -4.09 -6.49 0.34
CA PHE A 7 -3.67 -5.35 -0.48
C PHE A 7 -2.16 -5.19 -0.38
N THR A 8 -1.46 -5.34 -1.48
CA THR A 8 0.00 -5.35 -1.54
C THR A 8 0.57 -4.03 -2.08
N GLY A 9 1.71 -3.64 -1.59
CA GLY A 9 2.44 -2.49 -2.09
C GLY A 9 3.76 -2.27 -1.36
N SER A 10 4.54 -1.30 -1.82
CA SER A 10 5.75 -0.84 -1.12
C SER A 10 5.45 0.24 -0.10
N PHE A 11 4.35 0.99 -0.25
CA PHE A 11 3.90 2.05 0.67
C PHE A 11 5.04 2.98 1.11
N ASP A 12 5.69 3.60 0.15
CA ASP A 12 6.92 4.37 0.36
C ASP A 12 6.84 5.81 -0.19
N PRO A 13 6.02 6.66 0.42
CA PRO A 13 5.10 6.43 1.54
C PRO A 13 3.70 5.97 1.11
N ILE A 14 2.89 5.57 2.08
CA ILE A 14 1.44 5.45 1.90
C ILE A 14 0.84 6.81 1.54
N THR A 15 -0.15 6.81 0.65
CA THR A 15 -0.84 8.02 0.17
C THR A 15 -2.33 7.97 0.48
N ASN A 16 -3.03 9.09 0.30
CA ASN A 16 -4.48 9.12 0.44
C ASN A 16 -5.19 8.20 -0.57
N GLY A 17 -4.56 7.93 -1.72
CA GLY A 17 -5.04 6.92 -2.66
C GLY A 17 -5.04 5.51 -2.08
N HIS A 18 -3.98 5.12 -1.39
CA HIS A 18 -3.92 3.85 -0.68
C HIS A 18 -4.94 3.79 0.46
N VAL A 19 -5.08 4.87 1.24
CA VAL A 19 -6.05 4.95 2.34
C VAL A 19 -7.48 4.77 1.85
N ASP A 20 -7.85 5.38 0.73
CA ASP A 20 -9.16 5.19 0.11
C ASP A 20 -9.44 3.71 -0.20
N ILE A 21 -8.52 3.04 -0.85
CA ILE A 21 -8.63 1.61 -1.17
C ILE A 21 -8.73 0.76 0.10
N ILE A 22 -7.88 1.01 1.09
CA ILE A 22 -7.88 0.27 2.37
C ILE A 22 -9.22 0.42 3.09
N ALA A 23 -9.72 1.65 3.22
CA ALA A 23 -10.98 1.93 3.91
C ALA A 23 -12.18 1.27 3.22
N ARG A 24 -12.18 1.21 1.90
CA ARG A 24 -13.25 0.56 1.12
C ARG A 24 -13.13 -0.95 1.16
N ALA A 25 -11.93 -1.50 1.01
CA ALA A 25 -11.68 -2.94 1.08
C ALA A 25 -11.99 -3.50 2.48
N SER A 26 -11.69 -2.76 3.55
CA SER A 26 -11.99 -3.20 4.93
C SER A 26 -13.49 -3.44 5.18
N LYS A 27 -14.37 -2.81 4.40
CA LYS A 27 -15.83 -3.00 4.46
C LYS A 27 -16.33 -4.18 3.61
N LEU A 28 -15.53 -4.64 2.66
CA LEU A 28 -15.90 -5.71 1.73
C LEU A 28 -15.47 -7.09 2.20
N PHE A 29 -14.42 -7.15 3.02
CA PHE A 29 -13.81 -8.39 3.48
C PHE A 29 -13.87 -8.52 5.00
N ASP A 30 -13.94 -9.75 5.46
CA ASP A 30 -13.97 -10.05 6.90
C ASP A 30 -12.61 -9.78 7.56
N GLU A 31 -11.52 -10.01 6.81
CA GLU A 31 -10.15 -9.71 7.22
C GLU A 31 -9.37 -9.16 6.02
N LEU A 32 -8.59 -8.11 6.25
CA LEU A 32 -7.75 -7.48 5.24
C LEU A 32 -6.31 -7.38 5.74
N TYR A 33 -5.39 -8.00 5.01
CA TYR A 33 -3.96 -7.80 5.21
C TYR A 33 -3.44 -6.66 4.34
N ILE A 34 -2.67 -5.77 4.93
CA ILE A 34 -1.87 -4.79 4.19
C ILE A 34 -0.46 -5.38 4.10
N GLY A 35 -0.12 -5.88 2.93
CA GLY A 35 1.17 -6.50 2.65
C GLY A 35 2.21 -5.45 2.23
N LEU A 36 3.11 -5.10 3.13
CA LEU A 36 4.28 -4.28 2.83
C LEU A 36 5.36 -5.16 2.23
N PHE A 37 5.44 -5.14 0.89
CA PHE A 37 6.44 -5.89 0.14
C PHE A 37 7.67 -5.04 -0.15
N TYR A 38 8.84 -5.60 0.07
CA TYR A 38 10.10 -4.91 -0.18
C TYR A 38 11.19 -5.86 -0.67
N ASN A 39 12.18 -5.29 -1.36
CA ASN A 39 13.37 -5.99 -1.79
C ASN A 39 14.52 -5.62 -0.85
N LYS A 40 15.16 -6.59 -0.23
CA LYS A 40 16.31 -6.38 0.68
C LYS A 40 17.49 -5.68 0.01
N ASN A 41 17.65 -5.88 -1.30
CA ASN A 41 18.75 -5.33 -2.09
C ASN A 41 18.45 -3.93 -2.64
N LYS A 42 17.24 -3.40 -2.44
CA LYS A 42 16.85 -2.05 -2.85
C LYS A 42 16.56 -1.21 -1.63
N GLN A 43 17.30 -0.11 -1.51
CA GLN A 43 16.99 0.89 -0.52
C GLN A 43 15.69 1.62 -0.92
N GLY A 44 14.70 1.64 -0.02
CA GLY A 44 13.51 2.46 -0.16
C GLY A 44 13.80 3.93 0.16
N PHE A 45 12.81 4.79 -0.07
CA PHE A 45 12.85 6.18 0.39
C PHE A 45 12.90 6.24 1.92
N TRP A 46 12.07 5.42 2.57
CA TRP A 46 12.16 5.15 4.00
C TRP A 46 12.45 3.68 4.27
N ASP A 47 13.07 3.38 5.41
CA ASP A 47 13.27 2.01 5.84
C ASP A 47 11.94 1.29 6.11
N VAL A 48 11.97 -0.03 6.10
CA VAL A 48 10.79 -0.88 6.27
C VAL A 48 10.13 -0.66 7.62
N ALA A 49 10.89 -0.48 8.69
CA ALA A 49 10.36 -0.26 10.03
C ALA A 49 9.54 1.03 10.12
N THR A 50 10.03 2.11 9.50
CA THR A 50 9.31 3.39 9.41
C THR A 50 8.01 3.23 8.61
N ARG A 51 8.08 2.61 7.44
CA ARG A 51 6.88 2.37 6.60
C ARG A 51 5.83 1.52 7.32
N LYS A 52 6.26 0.44 7.99
CA LYS A 52 5.37 -0.42 8.77
C LYS A 52 4.69 0.34 9.90
N ARG A 53 5.44 1.10 10.69
CA ARG A 53 4.91 1.90 11.80
C ARG A 53 3.86 2.90 11.32
N ILE A 54 4.12 3.58 10.20
CA ILE A 54 3.15 4.51 9.60
C ILE A 54 1.89 3.78 9.16
N LEU A 55 2.01 2.63 8.50
CA LEU A 55 0.86 1.82 8.11
C LEU A 55 0.02 1.40 9.31
N GLU A 56 0.65 0.91 10.38
CA GLU A 56 -0.02 0.49 11.62
C GLU A 56 -0.77 1.67 12.27
N GLU A 57 -0.19 2.87 12.28
CA GLU A 57 -0.86 4.08 12.76
C GLU A 57 -2.08 4.45 11.90
N VAL A 58 -1.93 4.40 10.59
CA VAL A 58 -3.00 4.75 9.64
C VAL A 58 -4.20 3.81 9.73
N VAL A 59 -3.98 2.51 9.98
CA VAL A 59 -5.06 1.52 10.03
C VAL A 59 -5.53 1.19 11.46
N ALA A 60 -5.04 1.90 12.46
CA ALA A 60 -5.30 1.60 13.87
C ALA A 60 -6.79 1.52 14.24
N ASP A 61 -7.63 2.31 13.58
CA ASP A 61 -9.08 2.35 13.81
C ASP A 61 -9.87 1.30 12.98
N LEU A 62 -9.18 0.46 12.22
CA LEU A 62 -9.79 -0.59 11.40
C LEU A 62 -9.52 -1.96 12.02
N PRO A 63 -10.45 -2.52 12.82
CA PRO A 63 -10.19 -3.70 13.66
C PRO A 63 -9.95 -4.98 12.86
N ASN A 64 -10.40 -5.05 11.62
CA ASN A 64 -10.23 -6.19 10.73
C ASN A 64 -9.05 -6.03 9.74
N VAL A 65 -8.21 -5.00 9.94
CA VAL A 65 -7.04 -4.73 9.08
C VAL A 65 -5.76 -5.04 9.84
N LYS A 66 -4.87 -5.80 9.22
CA LYS A 66 -3.57 -6.18 9.79
C LYS A 66 -2.45 -5.82 8.84
N VAL A 67 -1.34 -5.31 9.36
CA VAL A 67 -0.14 -5.01 8.58
C VAL A 67 0.85 -6.15 8.68
N ILE A 68 1.32 -6.64 7.55
CA ILE A 68 2.39 -7.63 7.45
C ILE A 68 3.52 -7.12 6.58
N THR A 69 4.71 -7.67 6.76
CA THR A 69 5.87 -7.40 5.90
C THR A 69 6.28 -8.68 5.18
N ALA A 70 6.67 -8.55 3.92
CA ALA A 70 7.23 -9.64 3.13
C ALA A 70 8.39 -9.13 2.28
N HIS A 71 9.46 -9.91 2.19
CA HIS A 71 10.62 -9.57 1.38
C HIS A 71 10.96 -10.72 0.44
N ASP A 72 11.39 -10.35 -0.76
CA ASP A 72 11.88 -11.30 -1.77
C ASP A 72 10.94 -12.51 -1.97
N SER A 73 9.64 -12.26 -1.88
CA SER A 73 8.57 -13.27 -1.94
C SER A 73 7.52 -12.88 -2.97
N LEU A 74 6.91 -13.88 -3.58
CA LEU A 74 5.75 -13.66 -4.43
C LEU A 74 4.49 -13.40 -3.57
N ALA A 75 3.64 -12.49 -4.02
CA ALA A 75 2.39 -12.18 -3.34
C ALA A 75 1.47 -13.42 -3.21
N VAL A 76 1.48 -14.30 -4.22
CA VAL A 76 0.71 -15.55 -4.23
C VAL A 76 1.15 -16.53 -3.14
N ASP A 77 2.45 -16.63 -2.86
CA ASP A 77 2.97 -17.50 -1.80
C ASP A 77 2.59 -16.99 -0.41
N VAL A 78 2.75 -15.68 -0.19
CA VAL A 78 2.33 -15.03 1.07
C VAL A 78 0.81 -15.14 1.26
N ALA A 79 0.03 -14.96 0.21
CA ALA A 79 -1.41 -15.12 0.24
C ALA A 79 -1.81 -16.54 0.67
N LYS A 80 -1.17 -17.56 0.10
CA LYS A 80 -1.41 -18.95 0.44
C LYS A 80 -1.09 -19.25 1.91
N ASP A 81 0.02 -18.78 2.41
CA ASP A 81 0.45 -18.99 3.80
C ASP A 81 -0.50 -18.36 4.81
N LEU A 82 -1.16 -17.26 4.44
CA LEU A 82 -2.12 -16.53 5.27
C LEU A 82 -3.58 -16.95 5.06
N GLY A 83 -3.85 -17.89 4.16
CA GLY A 83 -5.22 -18.28 3.81
C GLY A 83 -5.99 -17.18 3.07
N VAL A 84 -5.30 -16.25 2.43
CA VAL A 84 -5.88 -15.19 1.61
C VAL A 84 -6.42 -15.78 0.32
N THR A 85 -7.66 -15.43 -0.02
CA THR A 85 -8.33 -15.87 -1.25
C THR A 85 -8.60 -14.73 -2.23
N TYR A 86 -8.39 -13.49 -1.81
CA TYR A 86 -8.58 -12.29 -2.64
C TYR A 86 -7.37 -11.37 -2.57
N LEU A 87 -6.88 -10.95 -3.73
CA LEU A 87 -5.99 -9.78 -3.82
C LEU A 87 -6.82 -8.54 -4.10
N VAL A 88 -6.49 -7.43 -3.44
CA VAL A 88 -7.10 -6.13 -3.71
C VAL A 88 -6.08 -5.25 -4.43
N ARG A 89 -6.50 -4.62 -5.50
CA ARG A 89 -5.68 -3.68 -6.28
C ARG A 89 -6.48 -2.41 -6.58
N GLY A 90 -5.82 -1.27 -6.53
CA GLY A 90 -6.39 0.01 -6.92
C GLY A 90 -6.10 0.33 -8.38
N LEU A 91 -7.06 0.90 -9.10
CA LEU A 91 -6.90 1.36 -10.47
C LEU A 91 -7.17 2.87 -10.55
N ARG A 92 -6.25 3.63 -11.12
CA ARG A 92 -6.36 5.08 -11.34
C ARG A 92 -6.65 5.42 -12.81
N ASN A 93 -6.15 4.61 -13.73
CA ASN A 93 -6.21 4.87 -15.17
C ASN A 93 -6.05 3.58 -15.98
N ALA A 94 -6.12 3.69 -17.30
CA ALA A 94 -6.01 2.56 -18.23
C ALA A 94 -4.61 1.89 -18.16
N THR A 95 -3.55 2.66 -17.95
CA THR A 95 -2.19 2.13 -17.82
C THR A 95 -2.05 1.23 -16.59
N ASP A 96 -2.63 1.63 -15.46
CA ASP A 96 -2.70 0.77 -14.26
C ASP A 96 -3.44 -0.54 -14.59
N PHE A 97 -4.56 -0.47 -15.32
CA PHE A 97 -5.32 -1.64 -15.70
C PHE A 97 -4.50 -2.62 -16.56
N ASP A 98 -3.79 -2.14 -17.58
CA ASP A 98 -2.97 -2.98 -18.43
C ASP A 98 -1.87 -3.70 -17.64
N TYR A 99 -1.21 -2.99 -16.74
CA TYR A 99 -0.20 -3.56 -15.84
C TYR A 99 -0.81 -4.63 -14.92
N GLU A 100 -1.93 -4.32 -14.27
CA GLU A 100 -2.59 -5.21 -13.30
C GLU A 100 -3.18 -6.44 -13.99
N ALA A 101 -3.77 -6.31 -15.18
CA ALA A 101 -4.30 -7.44 -15.95
C ALA A 101 -3.17 -8.42 -16.34
N ASN A 102 -2.01 -7.91 -16.70
CA ASN A 102 -0.83 -8.74 -16.98
C ASN A 102 -0.36 -9.48 -15.71
N MET A 103 -0.30 -8.79 -14.58
CA MET A 103 0.07 -9.38 -13.30
C MET A 103 -0.92 -10.47 -12.88
N ASP A 104 -2.22 -10.23 -13.06
CA ASP A 104 -3.27 -11.20 -12.75
C ASP A 104 -3.14 -12.49 -13.56
N TYR A 105 -2.80 -12.37 -14.82
CA TYR A 105 -2.53 -13.53 -15.67
C TYR A 105 -1.47 -14.47 -15.07
N PHE A 106 -0.35 -13.91 -14.59
CA PHE A 106 0.70 -14.69 -13.95
C PHE A 106 0.28 -15.23 -12.58
N ASN A 107 -0.40 -14.43 -11.77
CA ASN A 107 -0.92 -14.85 -10.47
C ASN A 107 -1.89 -16.02 -10.61
N LYS A 108 -2.80 -15.98 -11.59
CA LYS A 108 -3.75 -17.08 -11.89
C LYS A 108 -3.03 -18.36 -12.33
N GLY A 109 -1.91 -18.23 -13.03
CA GLY A 109 -1.09 -19.39 -13.39
C GLY A 109 -0.42 -20.07 -12.19
N LEU A 110 -0.10 -19.30 -11.16
CA LEU A 110 0.56 -19.79 -9.94
C LEU A 110 -0.43 -20.21 -8.85
N ALA A 111 -1.57 -19.55 -8.76
CA ALA A 111 -2.61 -19.77 -7.75
C ALA A 111 -4.00 -19.56 -8.40
N PRO A 112 -4.54 -20.57 -9.09
CA PRO A 112 -5.84 -20.44 -9.80
C PRO A 112 -7.02 -20.09 -8.91
N GLU A 113 -6.95 -20.44 -7.62
CA GLU A 113 -7.97 -20.16 -6.61
C GLU A 113 -7.95 -18.72 -6.09
N LEU A 114 -6.85 -17.98 -6.32
CA LEU A 114 -6.70 -16.60 -5.87
C LEU A 114 -7.41 -15.66 -6.84
N GLU A 115 -8.36 -14.87 -6.34
CA GLU A 115 -9.10 -13.90 -7.13
C GLU A 115 -8.59 -12.48 -6.90
N THR A 116 -8.54 -11.65 -7.94
CA THR A 116 -8.15 -10.25 -7.81
C THR A 116 -9.37 -9.35 -7.94
N VAL A 117 -9.56 -8.48 -6.95
CA VAL A 117 -10.62 -7.48 -6.92
C VAL A 117 -10.01 -6.11 -7.17
N TYR A 118 -10.51 -5.44 -8.18
CA TYR A 118 -10.05 -4.11 -8.58
C TYR A 118 -11.00 -3.04 -8.07
N LEU A 119 -10.48 -2.07 -7.36
CA LEU A 119 -11.23 -0.90 -6.90
C LEU A 119 -10.72 0.34 -7.65
N ILE A 120 -11.64 1.03 -8.31
CA ILE A 120 -11.31 2.29 -8.98
C ILE A 120 -11.05 3.35 -7.93
N ALA A 121 -9.89 4.03 -8.01
CA ALA A 121 -9.53 5.12 -7.10
C ALA A 121 -10.55 6.26 -7.17
N GLY A 122 -10.86 6.85 -6.03
CA GLY A 122 -11.72 8.03 -5.96
C GLY A 122 -11.15 9.19 -6.77
N HIS A 123 -12.01 10.01 -7.36
CA HIS A 123 -11.60 11.13 -8.22
C HIS A 123 -10.61 12.09 -7.55
N GLU A 124 -10.80 12.35 -6.26
CA GLU A 124 -9.96 13.28 -5.49
C GLU A 124 -8.54 12.77 -5.28
N VAL A 125 -8.32 11.44 -5.31
CA VAL A 125 -7.02 10.81 -5.06
C VAL A 125 -6.42 10.16 -6.30
N THR A 126 -7.10 10.17 -7.44
CA THR A 126 -6.64 9.57 -8.70
C THR A 126 -5.22 10.02 -9.12
N PRO A 127 -4.83 11.32 -9.05
CA PRO A 127 -3.50 11.75 -9.45
C PRO A 127 -2.42 11.48 -8.41
N VAL A 128 -2.78 11.02 -7.21
CA VAL A 128 -1.84 10.87 -6.09
C VAL A 128 -1.05 9.57 -6.24
N SER A 129 0.28 9.68 -6.27
CA SER A 129 1.20 8.54 -6.28
C SER A 129 2.34 8.73 -5.28
N SER A 130 2.91 7.63 -4.78
CA SER A 130 4.07 7.69 -3.90
C SER A 130 5.26 8.37 -4.56
N SER A 131 5.47 8.16 -5.87
CA SER A 131 6.56 8.81 -6.63
C SER A 131 6.42 10.33 -6.65
N ARG A 132 5.21 10.85 -6.86
CA ARG A 132 4.95 12.30 -6.80
C ARG A 132 5.12 12.86 -5.39
N VAL A 133 4.68 12.13 -4.39
CA VAL A 133 4.86 12.54 -2.99
C VAL A 133 6.35 12.60 -2.65
N ARG A 134 7.15 11.61 -3.04
CA ARG A 134 8.60 11.64 -2.83
C ARG A 134 9.27 12.82 -3.50
N GLU A 135 8.86 13.15 -4.73
CA GLU A 135 9.33 14.33 -5.46
C GLU A 135 9.02 15.63 -4.70
N LEU A 136 7.78 15.77 -4.21
CA LEU A 136 7.40 16.92 -3.39
C LEU A 136 8.19 17.01 -2.09
N ILE A 137 8.44 15.90 -1.41
CA ILE A 137 9.26 15.87 -0.20
C ILE A 137 10.70 16.32 -0.52
N TYR A 138 11.26 15.84 -1.62
CA TYR A 138 12.61 16.21 -2.04
C TYR A 138 12.76 17.72 -2.29
N PHE A 139 11.76 18.34 -2.90
CA PHE A 139 11.73 19.78 -3.16
C PHE A 139 11.06 20.60 -2.04
N GLU A 140 10.89 20.01 -0.86
CA GLU A 140 10.32 20.69 0.33
C GLU A 140 8.90 21.25 0.11
N GLY A 141 8.15 20.67 -0.84
CA GLY A 141 6.77 21.02 -1.11
C GLY A 141 5.81 20.56 -0.02
N ASP A 142 4.61 21.13 0.00
CA ASP A 142 3.52 20.72 0.90
C ASP A 142 2.89 19.43 0.39
N ILE A 143 2.86 18.42 1.25
CA ILE A 143 2.29 17.10 0.98
C ILE A 143 0.99 16.84 1.73
N SER A 144 0.54 17.76 2.57
CA SER A 144 -0.55 17.56 3.53
C SER A 144 -1.87 17.13 2.91
N SER A 145 -2.14 17.54 1.66
CA SER A 145 -3.34 17.17 0.92
C SER A 145 -3.29 15.77 0.27
N TYR A 146 -2.12 15.14 0.25
CA TYR A 146 -1.90 13.89 -0.52
C TYR A 146 -1.64 12.66 0.32
N VAL A 147 -1.33 12.87 1.61
CA VAL A 147 -0.90 11.79 2.50
C VAL A 147 -1.59 11.88 3.86
N PRO A 148 -1.68 10.74 4.60
CA PRO A 148 -2.15 10.74 5.98
C PRO A 148 -1.25 11.58 6.89
N GLN A 149 -1.80 12.07 8.00
CA GLN A 149 -1.08 12.88 8.97
C GLN A 149 0.16 12.19 9.55
N ALA A 150 0.17 10.87 9.67
CA ALA A 150 1.35 10.11 10.10
C ALA A 150 2.55 10.31 9.18
N VAL A 151 2.32 10.44 7.87
CA VAL A 151 3.37 10.74 6.89
C VAL A 151 3.87 12.18 7.04
N VAL A 152 2.96 13.13 7.22
CA VAL A 152 3.32 14.55 7.43
C VAL A 152 4.24 14.68 8.64
N LYS A 153 3.86 14.08 9.77
CA LYS A 153 4.67 14.09 11.01
C LYS A 153 6.07 13.50 10.80
N GLU A 154 6.18 12.41 10.05
CA GLU A 154 7.48 11.78 9.78
C GLU A 154 8.39 12.69 8.95
N VAL A 155 7.84 13.37 7.95
CA VAL A 155 8.59 14.33 7.12
C VAL A 155 9.05 15.53 7.96
N GLU A 156 8.17 16.09 8.76
CA GLU A 156 8.49 17.22 9.66
C GLU A 156 9.59 16.84 10.68
N ALA A 157 9.49 15.65 11.27
CA ALA A 157 10.49 15.15 12.22
C ALA A 157 11.89 15.00 11.58
N LYS A 158 11.95 14.58 10.32
CA LYS A 158 13.21 14.46 9.57
C LYS A 158 13.77 15.82 9.17
N ARG A 159 12.93 16.75 8.73
CA ARG A 159 13.32 18.14 8.42
C ARG A 159 13.88 18.84 9.66
N GLY A 160 13.19 18.75 10.80
CA GLY A 160 13.65 19.36 12.06
C GLY A 160 14.96 18.78 12.62
N LYS A 161 15.39 17.60 12.20
CA LYS A 161 16.72 17.04 12.53
C LYS A 161 17.83 17.59 11.66
N GLN A 162 17.54 17.95 10.40
CA GLN A 162 18.51 18.55 9.48
C GLN A 162 18.85 20.00 9.83
N ASP A 163 17.91 20.74 10.43
CA ASP A 163 18.11 22.13 10.86
C ASP A 163 18.93 22.28 12.16
N LYS A 164 19.32 21.16 12.81
CA LYS A 164 20.06 21.14 14.07
C LYS A 164 21.55 20.77 13.91
N ILE A 165 22.04 20.69 12.68
CA ILE A 165 23.45 20.52 12.33
C ILE A 165 23.96 21.84 11.73
#